data_f0c569477ea06a0347e2c9ab1f22bce1
#
_entry.id   f0c569477ea06a0347e2c9ab1f22bce1
#
_cell.length_a   1.000
_cell.length_b   1.000
_cell.length_c   1.000
_cell.angle_alpha   90.00
_cell.angle_beta   90.00
_cell.angle_gamma   90.00
#
_symmetry.space_group_name_H-M   'P 1'
#
loop_
_entity.id
_entity.type
_entity.pdbx_description
1 polymer ?
#
loop_
_entity_poly.entity_id
_entity_poly.type
_entity_poly.pdbx_seq_one_letter_code
_entity_poly.pdbx_strand_id
1 'polypeptide(L)'
;MIFIWFWRECDCLFGANNVIFIGRGHLSSKLVEEGALKMMEVSYIPCLAYPGGELKHGPIALIEEGTPVIAIAPSDSKLNLMESSIRECKARGAKIILITDHEGPITRFADVVIQTMKTHSELSPFVNIIPLQLL
;
A
#
# COMPACT_ATOMS: atom_id res chain seq x y z
N MET A 1 18.35 -5.60 13.29
CA MET A 1 17.89 -6.95 12.90
C MET A 1 16.48 -6.98 12.31
N ILE A 2 15.58 -6.05 12.70
CA ILE A 2 14.22 -5.91 12.15
C ILE A 2 14.23 -5.45 10.68
N PHE A 3 15.17 -4.62 10.28
CA PHE A 3 15.27 -4.06 8.92
C PHE A 3 15.62 -5.09 7.83
N ILE A 4 16.41 -6.12 8.13
CA ILE A 4 16.80 -7.14 7.13
C ILE A 4 15.63 -8.05 6.77
N TRP A 5 14.72 -8.32 7.69
CA TRP A 5 13.49 -9.08 7.44
C TRP A 5 12.54 -8.33 6.53
N PHE A 6 12.43 -7.03 6.71
CA PHE A 6 11.55 -6.16 5.94
C PHE A 6 11.83 -6.22 4.43
N TRP A 7 13.11 -6.17 4.03
CA TRP A 7 13.52 -6.21 2.62
C TRP A 7 13.28 -7.57 1.95
N ARG A 8 13.44 -8.66 2.68
CA ARG A 8 13.22 -10.03 2.14
C ARG A 8 11.76 -10.32 1.84
N GLU A 9 10.84 -9.67 2.51
CA GLU A 9 9.40 -9.86 2.32
C GLU A 9 8.87 -9.05 1.13
N CYS A 10 9.60 -8.01 0.69
CA CYS A 10 9.20 -7.13 -0.41
C CYS A 10 9.88 -7.48 -1.74
N ASP A 11 10.31 -8.73 -1.92
CA ASP A 11 10.98 -9.20 -3.16
C ASP A 11 10.18 -8.93 -4.43
N CYS A 12 8.85 -8.81 -4.33
CA CYS A 12 7.99 -8.49 -5.47
C CYS A 12 8.23 -7.08 -6.05
N LEU A 13 8.93 -6.19 -5.34
CA LEU A 13 9.30 -4.87 -5.84
C LEU A 13 10.50 -4.93 -6.79
N PHE A 14 11.38 -5.93 -6.64
CA PHE A 14 12.55 -6.08 -7.49
C PHE A 14 12.16 -6.51 -8.90
N GLY A 15 12.51 -5.68 -9.88
CA GLY A 15 12.21 -5.96 -11.28
C GLY A 15 10.75 -5.75 -11.67
N ALA A 16 9.94 -5.13 -10.81
CA ALA A 16 8.57 -4.78 -11.14
C ALA A 16 8.53 -3.75 -12.27
N ASN A 17 7.63 -3.92 -13.23
CA ASN A 17 7.42 -2.99 -14.33
C ASN A 17 6.76 -1.68 -13.85
N ASN A 18 5.93 -1.78 -12.85
CA ASN A 18 5.30 -0.65 -12.16
C ASN A 18 4.92 -1.05 -10.73
N VAL A 19 4.68 -0.07 -9.88
CA VAL A 19 4.16 -0.24 -8.52
C VAL A 19 2.95 0.66 -8.35
N ILE A 20 1.86 0.13 -7.80
CA ILE A 20 0.63 0.88 -7.56
C ILE A 20 0.49 1.14 -6.07
N PHE A 21 0.24 2.38 -5.71
CA PHE A 21 -0.01 2.83 -4.34
C PHE A 21 -1.47 3.18 -4.17
N ILE A 22 -2.11 2.66 -3.14
CA ILE A 22 -3.51 2.94 -2.84
C ILE A 22 -3.73 3.34 -1.38
N GLY A 23 -4.52 4.37 -1.19
CA GLY A 23 -4.94 4.84 0.12
C GLY A 23 -6.36 5.42 0.05
N ARG A 24 -7.10 5.39 1.15
CA ARG A 24 -8.45 5.92 1.16
C ARG A 24 -8.64 6.94 2.28
N GLY A 25 -9.37 8.01 1.96
CA GLY A 25 -9.48 9.19 2.82
C GLY A 25 -8.38 10.21 2.50
N HIS A 26 -8.60 11.46 2.97
CA HIS A 26 -7.74 12.58 2.57
C HIS A 26 -6.27 12.37 2.93
N LEU A 27 -5.99 11.97 4.16
CA LEU A 27 -4.62 11.80 4.66
C LEU A 27 -3.89 10.63 4.00
N SER A 28 -4.54 9.45 3.91
CA SER A 28 -3.92 8.27 3.31
C SER A 28 -3.71 8.44 1.81
N SER A 29 -4.61 9.14 1.10
CA SER A 29 -4.45 9.42 -0.34
C SER A 29 -3.25 10.31 -0.60
N LYS A 30 -2.99 11.32 0.24
CA LYS A 30 -1.80 12.17 0.11
C LYS A 30 -0.51 11.44 0.47
N LEU A 31 -0.59 10.55 1.44
CA LEU A 31 0.55 9.76 1.86
C LEU A 31 1.02 8.78 0.77
N VAL A 32 0.09 8.15 0.06
CA VAL A 32 0.45 7.25 -1.06
C VAL A 32 1.03 8.01 -2.25
N GLU A 33 0.60 9.25 -2.52
CA GLU A 33 1.21 10.11 -3.52
C GLU A 33 2.69 10.38 -3.19
N GLU A 34 2.99 10.72 -1.94
CA GLU A 34 4.35 10.95 -1.46
C GLU A 34 5.20 9.67 -1.52
N GLY A 35 4.64 8.53 -1.07
CA GLY A 35 5.32 7.23 -1.13
C GLY A 35 5.67 6.82 -2.56
N ALA A 36 4.75 6.98 -3.50
CA ALA A 36 4.97 6.70 -4.91
C ALA A 36 6.06 7.60 -5.50
N LEU A 37 6.04 8.90 -5.19
CA LEU A 37 7.05 9.85 -5.63
C LEU A 37 8.45 9.46 -5.13
N LYS A 38 8.59 9.17 -3.85
CA LYS A 38 9.87 8.80 -3.25
C LYS A 38 10.42 7.49 -3.81
N MET A 39 9.58 6.48 -3.96
CA MET A 39 10.02 5.22 -4.58
C MET A 39 10.45 5.44 -6.03
N MET A 40 9.71 6.21 -6.81
CA MET A 40 10.08 6.50 -8.20
C MET A 40 11.41 7.26 -8.31
N GLU A 41 11.67 8.22 -7.40
CA GLU A 41 12.91 9.00 -7.37
C GLU A 41 14.16 8.12 -7.12
N VAL A 42 14.06 7.10 -6.28
CA VAL A 42 15.21 6.24 -5.93
C VAL A 42 15.34 4.99 -6.80
N SER A 43 14.22 4.40 -7.21
CA SER A 43 14.21 3.11 -7.92
C SER A 43 14.13 3.25 -9.45
N TYR A 44 13.69 4.39 -9.96
CA TYR A 44 13.34 4.63 -11.36
C TYR A 44 12.21 3.72 -11.90
N ILE A 45 11.53 2.99 -11.00
CA ILE A 45 10.35 2.20 -11.36
C ILE A 45 9.14 3.14 -11.46
N PRO A 46 8.32 3.06 -12.51
CA PRO A 46 7.08 3.80 -12.60
C PRO A 46 6.16 3.50 -11.42
N CYS A 47 5.87 4.50 -10.58
CA CYS A 47 5.00 4.38 -9.43
C CYS A 47 3.76 5.25 -9.62
N LEU A 48 2.59 4.65 -9.39
CA LEU A 48 1.29 5.28 -9.61
C LEU A 48 0.51 5.29 -8.30
N ALA A 49 0.05 6.46 -7.89
CA ALA A 49 -0.74 6.61 -6.67
C ALA A 49 -2.20 6.94 -7.00
N TYR A 50 -3.12 6.21 -6.38
CA TYR A 50 -4.56 6.43 -6.56
C TYR A 50 -5.32 6.40 -5.23
N PRO A 51 -6.32 7.25 -5.08
CA PRO A 51 -7.33 7.04 -4.06
C PRO A 51 -8.00 5.67 -4.29
N GLY A 52 -8.11 4.85 -3.24
CA GLY A 52 -8.65 3.48 -3.37
C GLY A 52 -10.06 3.42 -3.96
N GLY A 53 -10.83 4.53 -3.91
CA GLY A 53 -12.13 4.64 -4.56
C GLY A 53 -12.06 4.80 -6.08
N GLU A 54 -10.98 5.43 -6.57
CA GLU A 54 -10.80 5.74 -8.00
C GLU A 54 -10.19 4.57 -8.79
N LEU A 55 -9.73 3.54 -8.10
CA LEU A 55 -9.08 2.40 -8.72
C LEU A 55 -9.95 1.72 -9.79
N LYS A 56 -11.26 1.69 -9.57
CA LYS A 56 -12.24 1.07 -10.49
C LYS A 56 -12.46 1.85 -11.79
N HIS A 57 -12.09 3.11 -11.82
CA HIS A 57 -12.36 4.00 -12.94
C HIS A 57 -11.25 3.99 -14.03
N GLY A 58 -10.48 2.91 -14.08
CA GLY A 58 -9.44 2.71 -15.10
C GLY A 58 -8.15 2.10 -14.55
N PRO A 59 -7.54 2.65 -13.49
CA PRO A 59 -6.24 2.19 -12.99
C PRO A 59 -6.16 0.70 -12.65
N ILE A 60 -7.26 0.09 -12.27
CA ILE A 60 -7.32 -1.36 -11.99
C ILE A 60 -6.96 -2.22 -13.22
N ALA A 61 -7.07 -1.69 -14.42
CA ALA A 61 -6.66 -2.37 -15.65
C ALA A 61 -5.14 -2.55 -15.78
N LEU A 62 -4.36 -1.75 -15.02
CA LEU A 62 -2.90 -1.85 -14.98
C LEU A 62 -2.40 -2.96 -14.04
N ILE A 63 -3.31 -3.61 -13.30
CA ILE A 63 -2.97 -4.70 -12.40
C ILE A 63 -2.98 -6.00 -13.17
N GLU A 64 -1.81 -6.61 -13.25
CA GLU A 64 -1.56 -7.94 -13.81
C GLU A 64 -1.07 -8.89 -12.71
N GLU A 65 -0.93 -10.17 -13.04
CA GLU A 65 -0.39 -11.18 -12.11
C GLU A 65 1.00 -10.76 -11.62
N GLY A 66 1.15 -10.68 -10.31
CA GLY A 66 2.39 -10.28 -9.66
C GLY A 66 2.62 -8.77 -9.51
N THR A 67 1.74 -7.90 -10.05
CA THR A 67 1.88 -6.44 -9.89
C THR A 67 1.90 -6.06 -8.41
N PRO A 68 2.95 -5.38 -7.91
CA PRO A 68 2.99 -4.91 -6.53
C PRO A 68 1.98 -3.80 -6.29
N VAL A 69 1.19 -3.95 -5.24
CA VAL A 69 0.25 -2.93 -4.76
C VAL A 69 0.55 -2.62 -3.30
N ILE A 70 0.97 -1.40 -3.02
CA ILE A 70 1.22 -0.91 -1.66
C ILE A 70 -0.04 -0.21 -1.18
N ALA A 71 -0.65 -0.76 -0.13
CA ALA A 71 -1.91 -0.29 0.42
C ALA A 71 -1.72 0.29 1.82
N ILE A 72 -2.20 1.50 2.05
CA ILE A 72 -2.22 2.13 3.37
C ILE A 72 -3.64 2.10 3.91
N ALA A 73 -3.85 1.37 5.00
CA ALA A 73 -5.16 1.14 5.59
C ALA A 73 -5.12 1.30 7.12
N PRO A 74 -5.05 2.54 7.63
CA PRO A 74 -5.15 2.78 9.08
C PRO A 74 -6.54 2.41 9.61
N SER A 75 -6.62 2.15 10.92
CA SER A 75 -7.88 1.87 11.64
C SER A 75 -8.76 3.11 11.71
N ASP A 76 -9.39 3.44 10.62
CA ASP A 76 -10.32 4.57 10.49
C ASP A 76 -11.67 4.14 9.91
N SER A 77 -12.56 5.10 9.72
CA SER A 77 -13.91 4.86 9.16
C SER A 77 -13.90 4.35 7.71
N LYS A 78 -12.75 4.33 7.04
CA LYS A 78 -12.60 3.91 5.64
C LYS A 78 -12.01 2.50 5.51
N LEU A 79 -11.67 1.84 6.61
CA LEU A 79 -11.02 0.52 6.61
C LEU A 79 -11.78 -0.52 5.78
N ASN A 80 -13.09 -0.65 5.97
CA ASN A 80 -13.91 -1.60 5.21
C ASN A 80 -13.93 -1.32 3.70
N LEU A 81 -13.91 -0.05 3.33
CA LEU A 81 -13.86 0.36 1.92
C LEU A 81 -12.48 0.07 1.33
N MET A 82 -11.42 0.19 2.13
CA MET A 82 -10.07 -0.14 1.71
C MET A 82 -9.90 -1.65 1.54
N GLU A 83 -10.47 -2.46 2.44
CA GLU A 83 -10.51 -3.91 2.30
C GLU A 83 -11.12 -4.34 0.97
N SER A 84 -12.25 -3.73 0.56
CA SER A 84 -12.87 -4.01 -0.74
C SER A 84 -11.92 -3.73 -1.91
N SER A 85 -11.21 -2.60 -1.87
CA SER A 85 -10.23 -2.24 -2.91
C SER A 85 -9.06 -3.24 -2.97
N ILE A 86 -8.54 -3.65 -1.82
CA ILE A 86 -7.47 -4.66 -1.72
C ILE A 86 -7.92 -6.01 -2.29
N ARG A 87 -9.13 -6.46 -1.96
CA ARG A 87 -9.70 -7.72 -2.48
C ARG A 87 -9.82 -7.71 -4.00
N GLU A 88 -10.19 -6.58 -4.58
CA GLU A 88 -10.29 -6.42 -6.04
C GLU A 88 -8.91 -6.47 -6.71
N CYS A 89 -7.90 -5.83 -6.12
CA CYS A 89 -6.51 -5.95 -6.59
C CYS A 89 -6.03 -7.40 -6.50
N LYS A 90 -6.29 -8.06 -5.38
CA LYS A 90 -5.91 -9.46 -5.15
C LYS A 90 -6.56 -10.42 -6.15
N ALA A 91 -7.84 -10.21 -6.47
CA ALA A 91 -8.56 -11.00 -7.46
C ALA A 91 -7.97 -10.90 -8.88
N ARG A 92 -7.15 -9.87 -9.16
CA ARG A 92 -6.41 -9.70 -10.41
C ARG A 92 -4.97 -10.20 -10.36
N GLY A 93 -4.59 -10.85 -9.27
CA GLY A 93 -3.25 -11.41 -9.10
C GLY A 93 -2.22 -10.44 -8.50
N ALA A 94 -2.63 -9.28 -7.99
CA ALA A 94 -1.71 -8.35 -7.34
C ALA A 94 -0.98 -8.98 -6.15
N LYS A 95 0.26 -8.55 -5.94
CA LYS A 95 1.02 -8.78 -4.70
C LYS A 95 0.79 -7.59 -3.77
N ILE A 96 0.12 -7.85 -2.65
CA ILE A 96 -0.32 -6.81 -1.72
C ILE A 96 0.68 -6.63 -0.58
N ILE A 97 1.25 -5.43 -0.48
CA ILE A 97 2.01 -4.96 0.68
C ILE A 97 1.08 -4.02 1.46
N LEU A 98 0.64 -4.45 2.63
CA LEU A 98 -0.32 -3.72 3.44
C LEU A 98 0.37 -3.04 4.62
N ILE A 99 0.26 -1.71 4.70
CA ILE A 99 0.69 -0.89 5.83
C ILE A 99 -0.55 -0.56 6.66
N THR A 100 -0.61 -1.06 7.90
CA THR A 100 -1.79 -0.92 8.75
C THR A 100 -1.43 -0.99 10.23
N ASP A 101 -2.24 -0.35 11.08
CA ASP A 101 -2.24 -0.49 12.52
C ASP A 101 -3.34 -1.46 13.01
N HIS A 102 -4.03 -2.11 12.07
CA HIS A 102 -5.18 -2.97 12.35
C HIS A 102 -4.81 -4.46 12.28
N GLU A 103 -5.18 -5.21 13.32
CA GLU A 103 -5.08 -6.67 13.39
C GLU A 103 -6.46 -7.29 13.10
N GLY A 104 -6.80 -7.45 11.83
CA GLY A 104 -8.14 -7.92 11.49
C GLY A 104 -8.22 -8.59 10.11
N PRO A 105 -9.43 -8.86 9.61
CA PRO A 105 -9.65 -9.63 8.37
C PRO A 105 -8.91 -9.10 7.15
N ILE A 106 -8.67 -7.80 7.08
CA ILE A 106 -7.97 -7.14 5.96
C ILE A 106 -6.56 -7.72 5.74
N THR A 107 -5.87 -8.12 6.82
CA THR A 107 -4.51 -8.68 6.72
C THR A 107 -4.45 -10.00 5.97
N ARG A 108 -5.56 -10.74 5.88
CA ARG A 108 -5.64 -12.01 5.17
C ARG A 108 -5.50 -11.88 3.66
N PHE A 109 -5.69 -10.68 3.12
CA PHE A 109 -5.58 -10.41 1.69
C PHE A 109 -4.21 -9.89 1.29
N ALA A 110 -3.35 -9.62 2.27
CA ALA A 110 -1.99 -9.16 2.04
C ALA A 110 -1.00 -10.32 1.92
N ASP A 111 -0.02 -10.16 1.03
CA ASP A 111 1.14 -11.06 0.94
C ASP A 111 2.20 -10.66 1.97
N VAL A 112 2.30 -9.33 2.22
CA VAL A 112 3.17 -8.76 3.26
C VAL A 112 2.36 -7.79 4.10
N VAL A 113 2.48 -7.87 5.41
CA VAL A 113 1.86 -6.94 6.36
C VAL A 113 2.94 -6.19 7.12
N ILE A 114 2.92 -4.88 6.98
CA ILE A 114 3.76 -3.97 7.76
C ILE A 114 2.91 -3.38 8.86
N GLN A 115 3.08 -3.93 10.06
CA GLN A 115 2.32 -3.48 11.21
C GLN A 115 2.89 -2.16 11.73
N THR A 116 2.05 -1.14 11.84
CA THR A 116 2.38 0.17 12.41
C THR A 116 1.74 0.35 13.78
N MET A 117 2.19 1.38 14.50
CA MET A 117 1.60 1.70 15.79
C MET A 117 0.21 2.33 15.64
N LYS A 118 -0.74 1.88 16.45
CA LYS A 118 -2.04 2.52 16.54
C LYS A 118 -1.90 3.92 17.11
N THR A 119 -2.46 4.90 16.43
CA THR A 119 -2.41 6.31 16.82
C THR A 119 -3.72 7.02 16.46
N HIS A 120 -3.83 8.28 16.89
CA HIS A 120 -4.96 9.12 16.47
C HIS A 120 -4.95 9.32 14.94
N SER A 121 -6.12 9.35 14.31
CA SER A 121 -6.25 9.41 12.85
C SER A 121 -5.46 10.55 12.19
N GLU A 122 -5.40 11.71 12.83
CA GLU A 122 -4.66 12.88 12.34
C GLU A 122 -3.13 12.72 12.43
N LEU A 123 -2.64 11.85 13.32
CA LEU A 123 -1.21 11.53 13.48
C LEU A 123 -0.79 10.31 12.67
N SER A 124 -1.74 9.55 12.15
CA SER A 124 -1.51 8.36 11.34
C SER A 124 -0.53 8.58 10.17
N PRO A 125 -0.52 9.71 9.44
CA PRO A 125 0.46 9.95 8.39
C PRO A 125 1.91 9.94 8.87
N PHE A 126 2.19 10.46 10.05
CA PHE A 126 3.56 10.49 10.60
C PHE A 126 4.10 9.10 10.93
N VAL A 127 3.23 8.18 11.29
CA VAL A 127 3.61 6.79 11.57
C VAL A 127 3.73 5.99 10.28
N ASN A 128 2.81 6.18 9.35
CA ASN A 128 2.74 5.39 8.12
C ASN A 128 3.71 5.86 7.03
N ILE A 129 4.28 7.08 7.13
CA ILE A 129 5.32 7.54 6.21
C ILE A 129 6.64 6.78 6.41
N ILE A 130 6.92 6.33 7.63
CA ILE A 130 8.18 5.67 7.96
C ILE A 130 8.37 4.38 7.13
N PRO A 131 7.44 3.42 7.12
CA PRO A 131 7.58 2.25 6.26
C PRO A 131 7.64 2.58 4.76
N LEU A 132 6.96 3.65 4.30
CA LEU A 132 7.04 4.07 2.90
C LEU A 132 8.43 4.60 2.51
N GLN A 133 9.16 5.20 3.45
CA GLN A 133 10.52 5.68 3.24
C GLN A 133 11.56 4.55 3.33
N LEU A 134 11.16 3.41 3.86
CA LEU A 134 12.01 2.23 4.00
C LEU A 134 11.84 1.21 2.87
N LEU A 135 10.75 1.30 2.11
CA LEU A 135 10.52 0.50 0.90
C LEU A 135 11.39 0.99 -0.26
#